data_4b5763bd2bea23c5d186a403ba93337c
#
_entry.id   4b5763bd2bea23c5d186a403ba93337c
#
_cell.length_a   1.000
_cell.length_b   1.000
_cell.length_c   1.000
_cell.angle_alpha   90.00
_cell.angle_beta   90.00
_cell.angle_gamma   90.00
#
_symmetry.space_group_name_H-M   'P 1'
#
loop_
_entity.id
_entity.type
_entity.pdbx_description
1 polymer ?
#
loop_
_entity_poly.entity_id
_entity_poly.type
_entity_poly.pdbx_seq_one_letter_code
_entity_poly.pdbx_strand_id
1 'polypeptide(L)'
;MATGNNRIIASPLARHLAQEQGVDLQTLTGSGPNGRIIKRDIDAAKAGKPAASQPAGAPAPAPAAAQPAAISSLPDARLFYQADSYTEEKIDPMRAAIAKRLTQSMQELPHFYLTMALPVDALLAFRERMNEALADRGQKVSVNDLLVRACALALMDVPEVNVSFAGDAILRHHHADIGVAVALPDGLITPIVTKCDDKSIVEISQDIKSLAALAREKRLKPSQYEGGSFSVSNLGMFGIDQFTAVINPPQAAILAVGGTSSQLGKQGDEIVETKTMRVTLSCDHRAIDGAVGANFLSVLRDYVSKPLLLSL
;
A
#
# COMPACT_ATOMS: atom_id res chain seq x y z
N MET A 1 -28.27 10.06 64.06
CA MET A 1 -27.19 9.11 64.22
C MET A 1 -27.16 8.24 62.98
N ALA A 2 -26.31 8.55 62.02
CA ALA A 2 -26.19 7.79 60.79
C ALA A 2 -24.86 6.94 60.86
N THR A 3 -24.99 5.63 61.03
CA THR A 3 -23.91 4.67 61.05
C THR A 3 -23.40 4.50 59.63
N GLY A 4 -22.29 5.16 59.30
CA GLY A 4 -21.60 5.01 58.05
C GLY A 4 -20.98 3.59 57.94
N ASN A 5 -21.54 2.79 57.07
CA ASN A 5 -21.04 1.44 56.74
C ASN A 5 -19.74 1.59 55.95
N ASN A 6 -18.58 1.58 56.61
CA ASN A 6 -17.25 1.72 56.01
C ASN A 6 -16.88 0.39 55.34
N ARG A 7 -17.40 0.17 54.14
CA ARG A 7 -17.17 -1.07 53.35
C ARG A 7 -15.75 -1.07 52.78
N ILE A 8 -14.87 -1.89 53.36
CA ILE A 8 -13.48 -2.04 52.87
C ILE A 8 -13.47 -2.64 51.47
N ILE A 9 -12.93 -1.89 50.51
CA ILE A 9 -12.77 -2.32 49.11
C ILE A 9 -11.38 -2.96 48.97
N ALA A 10 -11.33 -4.28 48.96
CA ALA A 10 -10.07 -5.04 48.73
C ALA A 10 -10.27 -6.08 47.64
N SER A 11 -9.18 -6.36 46.87
CA SER A 11 -9.19 -7.44 45.89
C SER A 11 -9.28 -8.83 46.56
N PRO A 12 -9.85 -9.86 45.92
CA PRO A 12 -9.92 -11.21 46.47
C PRO A 12 -8.56 -11.75 46.96
N LEU A 13 -7.51 -11.51 46.16
CA LEU A 13 -6.15 -11.91 46.51
C LEU A 13 -5.62 -11.14 47.75
N ALA A 14 -5.89 -9.83 47.86
CA ALA A 14 -5.44 -9.04 48.98
C ALA A 14 -6.15 -9.49 50.26
N ARG A 15 -7.43 -9.87 50.22
CA ARG A 15 -8.18 -10.42 51.36
C ARG A 15 -7.58 -11.74 51.85
N HIS A 16 -7.26 -12.63 50.91
CA HIS A 16 -6.67 -13.92 51.22
C HIS A 16 -5.27 -13.76 51.91
N LEU A 17 -4.42 -12.93 51.29
CA LEU A 17 -3.09 -12.64 51.83
C LEU A 17 -3.12 -11.93 53.19
N ALA A 18 -4.07 -10.99 53.39
CA ALA A 18 -4.25 -10.33 54.70
C ALA A 18 -4.63 -11.34 55.79
N GLN A 19 -5.53 -12.29 55.49
CA GLN A 19 -5.96 -13.34 56.39
C GLN A 19 -4.82 -14.31 56.72
N GLU A 20 -4.03 -14.71 55.71
CA GLU A 20 -2.91 -15.62 55.89
C GLU A 20 -1.75 -14.98 56.67
N GLN A 21 -1.52 -13.68 56.47
CA GLN A 21 -0.42 -12.94 57.08
C GLN A 21 -0.77 -12.16 58.33
N GLY A 22 -2.02 -12.22 58.80
CA GLY A 22 -2.49 -11.55 60.02
C GLY A 22 -2.53 -10.01 59.92
N VAL A 23 -2.71 -9.44 58.72
CA VAL A 23 -2.72 -8.00 58.47
C VAL A 23 -4.17 -7.47 58.50
N ASP A 24 -4.42 -6.48 59.33
CA ASP A 24 -5.76 -5.86 59.43
C ASP A 24 -5.98 -4.90 58.26
N LEU A 25 -6.95 -5.25 57.39
CA LEU A 25 -7.33 -4.44 56.25
C LEU A 25 -7.91 -3.07 56.59
N GLN A 26 -8.42 -2.87 57.85
CA GLN A 26 -8.95 -1.58 58.29
C GLN A 26 -7.87 -0.52 58.47
N THR A 27 -6.62 -0.96 58.72
CA THR A 27 -5.48 -0.07 58.94
C THR A 27 -4.75 0.33 57.65
N LEU A 28 -5.18 -0.21 56.52
CA LEU A 28 -4.53 -0.02 55.26
C LEU A 28 -5.26 0.93 54.32
N THR A 29 -4.50 1.81 53.69
CA THR A 29 -4.99 2.62 52.58
C THR A 29 -4.74 1.92 51.27
N GLY A 30 -5.77 1.61 50.46
CA GLY A 30 -5.63 0.93 49.18
C GLY A 30 -5.00 1.81 48.11
N SER A 31 -3.98 1.33 47.42
CA SER A 31 -3.28 2.00 46.32
C SER A 31 -3.83 1.62 44.92
N GLY A 32 -4.83 0.76 44.84
CA GLY A 32 -5.47 0.34 43.59
C GLY A 32 -6.59 1.30 43.14
N PRO A 33 -7.17 1.07 41.94
CA PRO A 33 -8.27 1.86 41.39
C PRO A 33 -9.45 2.00 42.39
N ASN A 34 -9.99 3.21 42.54
CA ASN A 34 -11.03 3.56 43.46
C ASN A 34 -10.73 3.27 44.96
N GLY A 35 -9.46 3.40 45.36
CA GLY A 35 -9.03 3.15 46.73
C GLY A 35 -9.03 1.66 47.14
N ARG A 36 -8.99 0.75 46.20
CA ARG A 36 -8.99 -0.70 46.44
C ARG A 36 -7.66 -1.17 47.00
N ILE A 37 -7.69 -1.93 48.09
CA ILE A 37 -6.52 -2.59 48.64
C ILE A 37 -6.10 -3.75 47.71
N ILE A 38 -4.84 -3.75 47.27
CA ILE A 38 -4.25 -4.74 46.39
C ILE A 38 -3.04 -5.45 47.07
N LYS A 39 -2.53 -6.52 46.48
CA LYS A 39 -1.44 -7.32 47.04
C LYS A 39 -0.27 -6.47 47.53
N ARG A 40 0.14 -5.47 46.74
CA ARG A 40 1.30 -4.60 47.07
C ARG A 40 1.13 -3.85 48.38
N ASP A 41 -0.10 -3.51 48.78
CA ASP A 41 -0.40 -2.79 50.02
C ASP A 41 -0.20 -3.71 51.24
N ILE A 42 -0.54 -5.01 51.11
CA ILE A 42 -0.29 -6.02 52.11
C ILE A 42 1.22 -6.26 52.27
N ASP A 43 1.92 -6.41 51.18
CA ASP A 43 3.40 -6.64 51.18
C ASP A 43 4.13 -5.43 51.78
N ALA A 44 3.66 -4.19 51.50
CA ALA A 44 4.22 -2.96 52.10
C ALA A 44 3.99 -2.85 53.61
N ALA A 45 2.79 -3.23 54.08
CA ALA A 45 2.45 -3.24 55.49
C ALA A 45 3.36 -4.22 56.30
N LYS A 46 3.65 -5.38 55.77
CA LYS A 46 4.58 -6.37 56.36
C LYS A 46 6.01 -5.86 56.41
N ALA A 47 6.44 -5.04 55.46
CA ALA A 47 7.79 -4.46 55.39
C ALA A 47 8.00 -3.26 56.31
N GLY A 48 7.02 -2.86 57.11
CA GLY A 48 7.12 -1.76 58.08
C GLY A 48 7.29 -0.37 57.45
N LYS A 49 6.97 -0.18 56.16
CA LYS A 49 7.03 1.11 55.49
C LYS A 49 5.66 1.82 55.61
N PRO A 50 5.59 3.06 56.17
CA PRO A 50 4.35 3.81 56.21
C PRO A 50 3.91 4.10 54.77
N ALA A 51 2.61 3.90 54.50
CA ALA A 51 1.98 4.28 53.23
C ALA A 51 2.14 5.80 53.03
N ALA A 52 2.83 6.21 52.00
CA ALA A 52 2.98 7.61 51.63
C ALA A 52 1.60 8.18 51.25
N SER A 53 1.08 9.06 52.05
CA SER A 53 -0.07 9.88 51.73
C SER A 53 0.30 10.87 50.64
N GLN A 54 -0.26 10.71 49.43
CA GLN A 54 -0.20 11.74 48.39
C GLN A 54 -1.20 12.87 48.74
N PRO A 55 -0.81 14.16 48.59
CA PRO A 55 -1.72 15.29 48.75
C PRO A 55 -2.80 15.28 47.67
N ALA A 56 -4.03 15.44 48.06
CA ALA A 56 -5.17 15.65 47.18
C ALA A 56 -4.99 17.00 46.43
N GLY A 57 -5.00 16.99 45.10
CA GLY A 57 -5.17 18.21 44.34
C GLY A 57 -4.23 18.42 43.16
N ALA A 58 -4.23 17.48 42.19
CA ALA A 58 -3.89 17.78 40.80
C ALA A 58 -4.87 17.02 39.88
N PRO A 59 -5.40 17.61 38.80
CA PRO A 59 -6.26 16.88 37.87
C PRO A 59 -5.49 15.68 37.32
N ALA A 60 -6.11 14.51 37.34
CA ALA A 60 -5.54 13.29 36.73
C ALA A 60 -5.14 13.61 35.28
N PRO A 61 -3.92 13.27 34.83
CA PRO A 61 -3.62 13.32 33.42
C PRO A 61 -4.62 12.44 32.69
N ALA A 62 -5.24 12.99 31.64
CA ALA A 62 -6.12 12.24 30.76
C ALA A 62 -5.43 10.92 30.39
N PRO A 63 -6.17 9.80 30.25
CA PRO A 63 -5.56 8.54 29.84
C PRO A 63 -4.78 8.82 28.55
N ALA A 64 -3.45 8.68 28.62
CA ALA A 64 -2.60 8.75 27.45
C ALA A 64 -3.23 7.78 26.44
N ALA A 65 -3.66 8.32 25.29
CA ALA A 65 -4.14 7.49 24.21
C ALA A 65 -3.14 6.36 24.04
N ALA A 66 -3.61 5.12 24.12
CA ALA A 66 -2.77 3.96 23.94
C ALA A 66 -2.04 4.17 22.61
N GLN A 67 -0.74 4.41 22.67
CA GLN A 67 0.07 4.44 21.47
C GLN A 67 -0.14 3.09 20.80
N PRO A 68 -0.49 3.07 19.49
CA PRO A 68 -0.61 1.82 18.78
C PRO A 68 0.69 1.05 19.03
N ALA A 69 0.55 -0.22 19.43
CA ALA A 69 1.67 -1.08 19.71
C ALA A 69 2.64 -1.00 18.53
N ALA A 70 3.83 -0.47 18.75
CA ALA A 70 4.85 -0.39 17.73
C ALA A 70 5.05 -1.82 17.21
N ILE A 71 4.76 -2.05 15.93
CA ILE A 71 5.05 -3.32 15.26
C ILE A 71 6.54 -3.52 15.48
N SER A 72 6.92 -4.62 16.15
CA SER A 72 8.32 -4.88 16.48
C SER A 72 9.10 -4.91 15.17
N SER A 73 10.12 -4.08 15.04
CA SER A 73 11.03 -4.14 13.90
C SER A 73 11.64 -5.53 13.82
N LEU A 74 11.80 -6.06 12.61
CA LEU A 74 12.55 -7.31 12.43
C LEU A 74 13.93 -7.16 13.08
N PRO A 75 14.49 -8.26 13.67
CA PRO A 75 15.82 -8.22 14.22
C PRO A 75 16.86 -7.86 13.14
N ASP A 76 17.94 -7.21 13.55
CA ASP A 76 19.03 -6.88 12.63
C ASP A 76 19.64 -8.17 12.06
N ALA A 77 19.70 -8.25 10.73
CA ALA A 77 20.22 -9.42 10.02
C ALA A 77 21.67 -9.77 10.43
N ARG A 78 22.49 -8.78 10.80
CA ARG A 78 23.87 -8.97 11.26
C ARG A 78 23.99 -9.85 12.52
N LEU A 79 22.91 -9.97 13.28
CA LEU A 79 22.88 -10.85 14.45
C LEU A 79 22.90 -12.35 14.10
N PHE A 80 22.61 -12.71 12.84
CA PHE A 80 22.50 -14.10 12.39
C PHE A 80 23.68 -14.58 11.55
N TYR A 81 24.60 -13.69 11.17
CA TYR A 81 25.69 -14.01 10.26
C TYR A 81 27.05 -13.68 10.89
N GLN A 82 28.09 -14.43 10.50
CA GLN A 82 29.48 -14.14 10.90
C GLN A 82 29.99 -12.96 10.04
N ALA A 83 30.80 -12.09 10.62
CA ALA A 83 31.26 -10.85 9.99
C ALA A 83 32.10 -11.06 8.70
N ASP A 84 32.68 -12.24 8.54
CA ASP A 84 33.49 -12.64 7.38
C ASP A 84 32.65 -13.30 6.27
N SER A 85 31.37 -13.59 6.52
CA SER A 85 30.48 -14.26 5.56
C SER A 85 29.75 -13.32 4.60
N TYR A 86 29.85 -12.00 4.78
CA TYR A 86 29.17 -11.02 3.95
C TYR A 86 29.98 -9.73 3.77
N THR A 87 29.63 -8.97 2.75
CA THR A 87 30.11 -7.59 2.55
C THR A 87 29.02 -6.62 2.90
N GLU A 88 29.29 -5.66 3.79
CA GLU A 88 28.33 -4.64 4.16
C GLU A 88 28.40 -3.46 3.18
N GLU A 89 27.28 -3.20 2.46
CA GLU A 89 27.13 -2.07 1.58
C GLU A 89 26.13 -1.07 2.17
N LYS A 90 26.51 0.21 2.24
CA LYS A 90 25.62 1.26 2.69
C LYS A 90 24.53 1.50 1.64
N ILE A 91 23.27 1.48 2.06
CA ILE A 91 22.16 1.86 1.19
C ILE A 91 22.18 3.35 0.92
N ASP A 92 21.92 3.75 -0.33
CA ASP A 92 21.76 5.14 -0.69
C ASP A 92 20.45 5.74 -0.15
N PRO A 93 20.33 7.09 -0.07
CA PRO A 93 19.13 7.75 0.45
C PRO A 93 17.85 7.42 -0.32
N MET A 94 17.93 7.20 -1.65
CA MET A 94 16.78 6.82 -2.47
C MET A 94 16.29 5.44 -2.08
N ARG A 95 17.18 4.45 -1.98
CA ARG A 95 16.81 3.09 -1.54
C ARG A 95 16.24 3.06 -0.13
N ALA A 96 16.79 3.88 0.79
CA ALA A 96 16.24 4.01 2.14
C ALA A 96 14.81 4.57 2.13
N ALA A 97 14.54 5.59 1.31
CA ALA A 97 13.20 6.16 1.15
C ALA A 97 12.21 5.15 0.53
N ILE A 98 12.63 4.40 -0.50
CA ILE A 98 11.85 3.33 -1.12
C ILE A 98 11.50 2.25 -0.10
N ALA A 99 12.50 1.75 0.66
CA ALA A 99 12.30 0.72 1.66
C ALA A 99 11.27 1.15 2.71
N LYS A 100 11.40 2.36 3.25
CA LYS A 100 10.44 2.93 4.22
C LYS A 100 9.03 2.99 3.62
N ARG A 101 8.88 3.54 2.40
CA ARG A 101 7.58 3.76 1.75
C ARG A 101 6.88 2.44 1.41
N LEU A 102 7.61 1.45 0.88
CA LEU A 102 7.04 0.15 0.54
C LEU A 102 6.69 -0.66 1.79
N THR A 103 7.52 -0.61 2.84
CA THR A 103 7.20 -1.25 4.12
C THR A 103 5.92 -0.66 4.70
N GLN A 104 5.80 0.66 4.72
CA GLN A 104 4.60 1.34 5.20
C GLN A 104 3.37 0.96 4.37
N SER A 105 3.48 0.93 3.04
CA SER A 105 2.39 0.50 2.16
C SER A 105 1.90 -0.91 2.49
N MET A 106 2.81 -1.88 2.64
CA MET A 106 2.44 -3.27 2.94
C MET A 106 1.87 -3.46 4.34
N GLN A 107 2.23 -2.59 5.30
CA GLN A 107 1.72 -2.67 6.68
C GLN A 107 0.38 -1.97 6.87
N GLU A 108 0.14 -0.86 6.18
CA GLU A 108 -1.01 0.00 6.43
C GLU A 108 -2.16 -0.21 5.43
N LEU A 109 -1.86 -0.66 4.21
CA LEU A 109 -2.86 -0.87 3.17
C LEU A 109 -3.26 -2.35 3.09
N PRO A 110 -4.53 -2.71 3.32
CA PRO A 110 -5.02 -4.07 3.12
C PRO A 110 -5.13 -4.36 1.62
N HIS A 111 -4.04 -4.87 1.04
CA HIS A 111 -3.97 -5.22 -0.36
C HIS A 111 -4.85 -6.44 -0.68
N PHE A 112 -5.61 -6.36 -1.78
CA PHE A 112 -6.14 -7.54 -2.45
C PHE A 112 -5.79 -7.48 -3.95
N TYR A 113 -5.83 -8.62 -4.61
CA TYR A 113 -5.30 -8.79 -5.95
C TYR A 113 -6.30 -9.44 -6.88
N LEU A 114 -6.49 -8.85 -8.06
CA LEU A 114 -7.33 -9.41 -9.12
C LEU A 114 -6.49 -9.65 -10.37
N THR A 115 -6.49 -10.86 -10.89
CA THR A 115 -5.74 -11.21 -12.10
C THR A 115 -6.67 -11.53 -13.24
N MET A 116 -6.37 -11.01 -14.43
CA MET A 116 -7.09 -11.27 -15.67
C MET A 116 -6.12 -11.50 -16.82
N ALA A 117 -6.44 -12.45 -17.71
CA ALA A 117 -5.77 -12.62 -18.99
C ALA A 117 -6.46 -11.73 -20.04
N LEU A 118 -5.70 -10.85 -20.68
CA LEU A 118 -6.17 -9.96 -21.73
C LEU A 118 -5.80 -10.54 -23.09
N PRO A 119 -6.72 -10.69 -24.04
CA PRO A 119 -6.39 -11.01 -25.43
C PRO A 119 -5.76 -9.77 -26.07
N VAL A 120 -4.52 -9.89 -26.58
CA VAL A 120 -3.73 -8.72 -27.04
C VAL A 120 -3.47 -8.72 -28.56
N ASP A 121 -3.97 -9.68 -29.33
CA ASP A 121 -3.76 -9.75 -30.76
C ASP A 121 -4.20 -8.47 -31.47
N ALA A 122 -5.40 -7.99 -31.17
CA ALA A 122 -5.93 -6.75 -31.76
C ALA A 122 -5.08 -5.53 -31.38
N LEU A 123 -4.64 -5.43 -30.11
CA LEU A 123 -3.79 -4.35 -29.62
C LEU A 123 -2.40 -4.37 -30.33
N LEU A 124 -1.82 -5.52 -30.52
CA LEU A 124 -0.51 -5.67 -31.20
C LEU A 124 -0.61 -5.28 -32.67
N ALA A 125 -1.65 -5.76 -33.39
CA ALA A 125 -1.91 -5.37 -34.77
C ALA A 125 -2.21 -3.86 -34.92
N PHE A 126 -2.93 -3.28 -33.97
CA PHE A 126 -3.17 -1.83 -33.92
C PHE A 126 -1.89 -1.03 -33.75
N ARG A 127 -1.01 -1.46 -32.82
CA ARG A 127 0.31 -0.85 -32.62
C ARG A 127 1.16 -0.89 -33.89
N GLU A 128 1.19 -2.00 -34.60
CA GLU A 128 1.95 -2.14 -35.84
C GLU A 128 1.49 -1.12 -36.89
N ARG A 129 0.21 -1.06 -37.16
CA ARG A 129 -0.40 -0.08 -38.08
C ARG A 129 -0.12 1.37 -37.67
N MET A 130 -0.22 1.68 -36.38
CA MET A 130 0.14 3.01 -35.88
C MET A 130 1.61 3.34 -36.15
N ASN A 131 2.51 2.39 -35.88
CA ASN A 131 3.94 2.59 -36.07
C ASN A 131 4.32 2.73 -37.56
N GLU A 132 3.64 2.03 -38.45
CA GLU A 132 3.74 2.24 -39.90
C GLU A 132 3.34 3.67 -40.29
N ALA A 133 2.18 4.15 -39.81
CA ALA A 133 1.71 5.50 -40.08
C ALA A 133 2.56 6.62 -39.46
N LEU A 134 3.29 6.32 -38.37
CA LEU A 134 4.15 7.27 -37.68
C LEU A 134 5.61 7.25 -38.16
N ALA A 135 5.97 6.32 -39.05
CA ALA A 135 7.36 6.10 -39.49
C ALA A 135 7.98 7.38 -40.08
N ASP A 136 7.26 8.06 -40.97
CA ASP A 136 7.73 9.29 -41.64
C ASP A 136 7.91 10.47 -40.66
N ARG A 137 7.29 10.39 -39.48
CA ARG A 137 7.41 11.38 -38.41
C ARG A 137 8.51 11.05 -37.41
N GLY A 138 9.24 9.92 -37.58
CA GLY A 138 10.24 9.44 -36.65
C GLY A 138 9.70 9.10 -35.25
N GLN A 139 8.38 8.86 -35.14
CA GLN A 139 7.69 8.56 -33.89
C GLN A 139 7.39 7.06 -33.82
N LYS A 140 7.36 6.54 -32.60
CA LYS A 140 7.04 5.13 -32.37
C LYS A 140 6.35 4.97 -31.02
N VAL A 141 5.25 4.20 -31.00
CA VAL A 141 4.50 3.86 -29.79
C VAL A 141 4.79 2.42 -29.37
N SER A 142 4.81 2.20 -28.07
CA SER A 142 5.01 0.89 -27.44
C SER A 142 3.67 0.29 -26.98
N VAL A 143 3.67 -1.01 -26.66
CA VAL A 143 2.52 -1.66 -26.01
C VAL A 143 2.20 -0.99 -24.67
N ASN A 144 3.25 -0.57 -23.95
CA ASN A 144 3.07 0.11 -22.66
C ASN A 144 2.33 1.43 -22.81
N ASP A 145 2.59 2.23 -23.84
CA ASP A 145 1.92 3.50 -24.09
C ASP A 145 0.44 3.28 -24.37
N LEU A 146 0.10 2.23 -25.13
CA LEU A 146 -1.28 1.82 -25.40
C LEU A 146 -1.99 1.37 -24.11
N LEU A 147 -1.32 0.60 -23.26
CA LEU A 147 -1.87 0.16 -21.98
C LEU A 147 -2.10 1.34 -21.02
N VAL A 148 -1.18 2.30 -20.98
CA VAL A 148 -1.35 3.52 -20.16
C VAL A 148 -2.58 4.29 -20.62
N ARG A 149 -2.78 4.47 -21.95
CA ARG A 149 -4.00 5.10 -22.50
C ARG A 149 -5.25 4.29 -22.16
N ALA A 150 -5.20 2.96 -22.32
CA ALA A 150 -6.32 2.09 -21.97
C ALA A 150 -6.69 2.18 -20.48
N CYS A 151 -5.69 2.21 -19.60
CA CYS A 151 -5.91 2.42 -18.16
C CYS A 151 -6.54 3.79 -17.89
N ALA A 152 -6.06 4.85 -18.55
CA ALA A 152 -6.60 6.19 -18.36
C ALA A 152 -8.10 6.25 -18.70
N LEU A 153 -8.50 5.72 -19.85
CA LEU A 153 -9.90 5.67 -20.25
C LEU A 153 -10.72 4.77 -19.31
N ALA A 154 -10.19 3.60 -18.93
CA ALA A 154 -10.87 2.72 -17.99
C ALA A 154 -11.07 3.34 -16.60
N LEU A 155 -10.14 4.20 -16.14
CA LEU A 155 -10.25 4.95 -14.89
C LEU A 155 -11.34 6.05 -14.98
N MET A 156 -11.58 6.61 -16.15
CA MET A 156 -12.66 7.57 -16.35
C MET A 156 -14.02 6.87 -16.42
N ASP A 157 -14.11 5.67 -17.00
CA ASP A 157 -15.34 4.87 -17.06
C ASP A 157 -15.67 4.23 -15.69
N VAL A 158 -14.65 3.95 -14.87
CA VAL A 158 -14.80 3.36 -13.52
C VAL A 158 -14.08 4.24 -12.50
N PRO A 159 -14.61 5.45 -12.22
CA PRO A 159 -13.96 6.44 -11.39
C PRO A 159 -13.82 6.03 -9.92
N GLU A 160 -14.46 4.93 -9.51
CA GLU A 160 -14.31 4.32 -8.18
C GLU A 160 -12.92 3.70 -7.98
N VAL A 161 -12.15 3.43 -9.05
CA VAL A 161 -10.76 2.95 -8.98
C VAL A 161 -9.78 4.13 -9.00
N ASN A 162 -10.17 5.28 -9.58
CA ASN A 162 -9.35 6.49 -9.68
C ASN A 162 -9.41 7.33 -8.38
N VAL A 163 -8.98 6.75 -7.27
CA VAL A 163 -9.18 7.30 -5.92
C VAL A 163 -7.93 7.24 -5.05
N SER A 164 -7.96 8.03 -3.97
CA SER A 164 -7.00 7.94 -2.85
C SER A 164 -7.76 7.89 -1.53
N PHE A 165 -7.28 7.09 -0.57
CA PHE A 165 -7.85 7.01 0.77
C PHE A 165 -7.22 8.06 1.68
N ALA A 166 -8.04 8.94 2.27
CA ALA A 166 -7.60 10.05 3.11
C ALA A 166 -7.97 9.87 4.61
N GLY A 167 -8.22 8.64 5.05
CA GLY A 167 -8.58 8.32 6.43
C GLY A 167 -10.08 8.42 6.68
N ASP A 168 -10.63 9.61 6.68
CA ASP A 168 -12.06 9.91 6.87
C ASP A 168 -12.82 10.19 5.57
N ALA A 169 -12.11 10.20 4.42
CA ALA A 169 -12.68 10.48 3.10
C ALA A 169 -12.00 9.66 2.00
N ILE A 170 -12.70 9.49 0.89
CA ILE A 170 -12.16 9.00 -0.37
C ILE A 170 -12.04 10.19 -1.32
N LEU A 171 -10.81 10.45 -1.79
CA LEU A 171 -10.55 11.49 -2.79
C LEU A 171 -10.72 10.86 -4.18
N ARG A 172 -11.70 11.32 -4.94
CA ARG A 172 -11.93 10.90 -6.32
C ARG A 172 -11.24 11.88 -7.26
N HIS A 173 -10.32 11.38 -8.07
CA HIS A 173 -9.53 12.21 -9.00
C HIS A 173 -10.35 12.53 -10.27
N HIS A 174 -10.22 13.75 -10.78
CA HIS A 174 -10.93 14.21 -11.98
C HIS A 174 -10.22 13.80 -13.26
N HIS A 175 -8.93 13.51 -13.20
CA HIS A 175 -8.10 13.08 -14.31
C HIS A 175 -7.32 11.81 -13.94
N ALA A 176 -6.90 11.07 -14.94
CA ALA A 176 -6.02 9.92 -14.78
C ALA A 176 -4.55 10.36 -14.86
N ASP A 177 -3.93 10.58 -13.70
CA ASP A 177 -2.50 10.88 -13.57
C ASP A 177 -1.76 9.57 -13.29
N ILE A 178 -1.14 8.99 -14.34
CA ILE A 178 -0.62 7.62 -14.28
C ILE A 178 0.90 7.61 -14.09
N GLY A 179 1.32 7.01 -12.97
CA GLY A 179 2.70 6.69 -12.71
C GLY A 179 3.15 5.48 -13.56
N VAL A 180 4.27 5.61 -14.26
CA VAL A 180 4.85 4.52 -15.04
C VAL A 180 6.18 4.11 -14.44
N ALA A 181 6.27 2.86 -13.95
CA ALA A 181 7.48 2.37 -13.30
C ALA A 181 8.66 2.29 -14.28
N VAL A 182 9.76 2.94 -13.94
CA VAL A 182 11.02 2.96 -14.68
C VAL A 182 12.13 2.35 -13.82
N ALA A 183 12.72 1.25 -14.31
CA ALA A 183 13.88 0.65 -13.66
C ALA A 183 15.13 1.51 -13.87
N LEU A 184 15.89 1.72 -12.81
CA LEU A 184 17.18 2.40 -12.76
C LEU A 184 18.23 1.44 -12.19
N PRO A 185 19.53 1.66 -12.44
CA PRO A 185 20.59 0.84 -11.84
C PRO A 185 20.51 0.81 -10.30
N ASP A 186 20.15 1.93 -9.69
CA ASP A 186 20.12 2.10 -8.24
C ASP A 186 18.73 1.78 -7.62
N GLY A 187 17.71 1.43 -8.43
CA GLY A 187 16.37 1.16 -7.93
C GLY A 187 15.27 1.35 -8.96
N LEU A 188 14.11 1.82 -8.50
CA LEU A 188 12.94 2.06 -9.34
C LEU A 188 12.34 3.42 -8.97
N ILE A 189 11.96 4.19 -9.99
CA ILE A 189 11.18 5.41 -9.83
C ILE A 189 9.93 5.35 -10.71
N THR A 190 8.87 6.04 -10.28
CA THR A 190 7.58 6.01 -10.97
C THR A 190 7.20 7.43 -11.39
N PRO A 191 7.77 7.96 -12.49
CA PRO A 191 7.37 9.26 -13.02
C PRO A 191 5.91 9.24 -13.47
N ILE A 192 5.21 10.38 -13.29
CA ILE A 192 3.79 10.52 -13.48
C ILE A 192 3.53 11.25 -14.82
N VAL A 193 2.79 10.58 -15.70
CA VAL A 193 2.19 11.21 -16.87
C VAL A 193 0.84 11.77 -16.45
N THR A 194 0.71 13.08 -16.47
CA THR A 194 -0.50 13.77 -16.02
C THR A 194 -1.58 13.79 -17.12
N LYS A 195 -2.84 13.72 -16.74
CA LYS A 195 -4.01 13.83 -17.62
C LYS A 195 -3.94 12.89 -18.84
N CYS A 196 -3.64 11.62 -18.57
CA CYS A 196 -3.56 10.60 -19.62
C CYS A 196 -4.90 10.40 -20.34
N ASP A 197 -6.00 10.75 -19.70
CA ASP A 197 -7.37 10.75 -20.25
C ASP A 197 -7.59 11.81 -21.32
N ASP A 198 -6.88 12.94 -21.27
CA ASP A 198 -6.97 14.03 -22.25
C ASP A 198 -5.92 13.91 -23.38
N LYS A 199 -4.91 13.06 -23.23
CA LYS A 199 -3.76 12.96 -24.14
C LYS A 199 -3.95 11.89 -25.20
N SER A 200 -3.46 12.15 -26.41
CA SER A 200 -3.33 11.14 -27.44
C SER A 200 -2.24 10.09 -27.06
N ILE A 201 -2.30 8.92 -27.69
CA ILE A 201 -1.30 7.86 -27.49
C ILE A 201 0.13 8.36 -27.80
N VAL A 202 0.26 9.23 -28.81
CA VAL A 202 1.57 9.80 -29.21
C VAL A 202 2.12 10.73 -28.15
N GLU A 203 1.30 11.60 -27.57
CA GLU A 203 1.68 12.51 -26.48
C GLU A 203 2.08 11.71 -25.23
N ILE A 204 1.30 10.68 -24.85
CA ILE A 204 1.65 9.78 -23.76
C ILE A 204 3.01 9.13 -24.00
N SER A 205 3.26 8.63 -25.22
CA SER A 205 4.56 8.02 -25.60
C SER A 205 5.73 9.00 -25.47
N GLN A 206 5.52 10.25 -25.86
CA GLN A 206 6.55 11.31 -25.78
C GLN A 206 6.83 11.66 -24.31
N ASP A 207 5.79 11.80 -23.49
CA ASP A 207 5.92 12.09 -22.07
C ASP A 207 6.65 10.97 -21.33
N ILE A 208 6.26 9.71 -21.57
CA ILE A 208 6.93 8.55 -20.96
C ILE A 208 8.42 8.53 -21.32
N LYS A 209 8.77 8.76 -22.60
CA LYS A 209 10.17 8.78 -23.05
C LYS A 209 10.96 9.91 -22.41
N SER A 210 10.40 11.13 -22.36
CA SER A 210 11.05 12.30 -21.77
C SER A 210 11.25 12.13 -20.26
N LEU A 211 10.22 11.67 -19.56
CA LEU A 211 10.29 11.40 -18.13
C LEU A 211 11.28 10.28 -17.79
N ALA A 212 11.30 9.21 -18.60
CA ALA A 212 12.27 8.13 -18.43
C ALA A 212 13.73 8.57 -18.70
N ALA A 213 13.96 9.48 -19.63
CA ALA A 213 15.27 10.09 -19.85
C ALA A 213 15.71 10.92 -18.63
N LEU A 214 14.84 11.82 -18.13
CA LEU A 214 15.10 12.60 -16.93
C LEU A 214 15.33 11.71 -15.69
N ALA A 215 14.61 10.59 -15.58
CA ALA A 215 14.79 9.63 -14.52
C ALA A 215 16.20 9.02 -14.52
N ARG A 216 16.69 8.57 -15.69
CA ARG A 216 18.04 7.99 -15.84
C ARG A 216 19.14 9.01 -15.54
N GLU A 217 18.91 10.29 -15.87
CA GLU A 217 19.80 11.41 -15.57
C GLU A 217 19.68 11.91 -14.10
N LYS A 218 18.79 11.33 -13.29
CA LYS A 218 18.49 11.76 -11.90
C LYS A 218 18.04 13.23 -11.80
N ARG A 219 17.32 13.71 -12.82
CA ARG A 219 16.88 15.11 -12.99
C ARG A 219 15.38 15.32 -12.84
N LEU A 220 14.65 14.29 -12.43
CA LEU A 220 13.22 14.44 -12.14
C LEU A 220 12.99 15.38 -10.96
N LYS A 221 12.01 16.26 -11.11
CA LYS A 221 11.53 17.11 -10.01
C LYS A 221 10.53 16.33 -9.14
N PRO A 222 10.41 16.65 -7.83
CA PRO A 222 9.44 15.99 -6.95
C PRO A 222 8.01 15.95 -7.52
N SER A 223 7.54 17.03 -8.12
CA SER A 223 6.22 17.11 -8.75
C SER A 223 6.01 16.14 -9.93
N GLN A 224 7.06 15.52 -10.44
CA GLN A 224 7.00 14.58 -11.57
C GLN A 224 6.96 13.11 -11.11
N TYR A 225 7.13 12.81 -9.82
CA TYR A 225 7.08 11.45 -9.28
C TYR A 225 6.32 11.33 -7.95
N GLU A 226 5.84 12.45 -7.39
CA GLU A 226 4.99 12.46 -6.19
C GLU A 226 3.53 12.68 -6.57
N GLY A 227 2.63 11.95 -5.91
CA GLY A 227 1.19 11.98 -6.20
C GLY A 227 0.80 11.01 -7.30
N GLY A 228 0.04 11.49 -8.31
CA GLY A 228 -0.62 10.63 -9.29
C GLY A 228 -1.84 9.93 -8.69
N SER A 229 -2.68 9.36 -9.55
CA SER A 229 -3.90 8.69 -9.11
C SER A 229 -3.85 7.17 -9.27
N PHE A 230 -2.97 6.69 -10.15
CA PHE A 230 -2.82 5.27 -10.50
C PHE A 230 -1.38 4.97 -10.93
N SER A 231 -0.96 3.71 -10.89
CA SER A 231 0.35 3.30 -11.39
C SER A 231 0.27 2.09 -12.32
N VAL A 232 1.20 2.02 -13.28
CA VAL A 232 1.43 0.85 -14.14
C VAL A 232 2.87 0.39 -13.98
N SER A 233 3.04 -0.89 -13.65
CA SER A 233 4.34 -1.56 -13.56
C SER A 233 4.40 -2.69 -14.58
N ASN A 234 5.32 -2.62 -15.53
CA ASN A 234 5.44 -3.60 -16.62
C ASN A 234 6.76 -4.36 -16.54
N LEU A 235 6.70 -5.66 -16.30
CA LEU A 235 7.84 -6.58 -16.28
C LEU A 235 7.81 -7.60 -17.43
N GLY A 236 6.90 -7.42 -18.40
CA GLY A 236 6.79 -8.32 -19.55
C GLY A 236 8.06 -8.44 -20.38
N MET A 237 8.86 -7.35 -20.47
CA MET A 237 10.15 -7.37 -21.16
C MET A 237 11.19 -8.30 -20.51
N PHE A 238 11.01 -8.68 -19.25
CA PHE A 238 11.88 -9.60 -18.52
C PHE A 238 11.38 -11.05 -18.57
N GLY A 239 10.33 -11.34 -19.33
CA GLY A 239 9.74 -12.68 -19.44
C GLY A 239 8.90 -13.11 -18.24
N ILE A 240 8.51 -12.18 -17.37
CA ILE A 240 7.64 -12.45 -16.24
C ILE A 240 6.21 -12.61 -16.72
N ASP A 241 5.61 -13.78 -16.55
CA ASP A 241 4.23 -14.07 -16.97
C ASP A 241 3.21 -13.31 -16.12
N GLN A 242 3.40 -13.29 -14.78
CA GLN A 242 2.50 -12.66 -13.82
C GLN A 242 3.24 -12.25 -12.56
N PHE A 243 2.88 -11.13 -11.97
CA PHE A 243 3.36 -10.70 -10.66
C PHE A 243 2.35 -9.78 -9.98
N THR A 244 2.53 -9.56 -8.67
CA THR A 244 1.77 -8.58 -7.89
C THR A 244 2.66 -7.39 -7.56
N ALA A 245 2.17 -6.17 -7.76
CA ALA A 245 2.88 -4.96 -7.41
C ALA A 245 2.41 -4.41 -6.06
N VAL A 246 3.32 -3.78 -5.32
CA VAL A 246 3.00 -3.05 -4.08
C VAL A 246 2.40 -1.70 -4.48
N ILE A 247 1.27 -1.33 -3.88
CA ILE A 247 0.62 -0.05 -4.11
C ILE A 247 1.57 1.08 -3.68
N ASN A 248 1.61 2.15 -4.49
CA ASN A 248 2.42 3.34 -4.23
C ASN A 248 1.55 4.44 -3.61
N PRO A 249 1.51 4.61 -2.28
CA PRO A 249 0.67 5.65 -1.66
C PRO A 249 1.03 7.06 -2.20
N PRO A 250 0.06 7.99 -2.33
CA PRO A 250 -1.34 7.92 -1.84
C PRO A 250 -2.33 7.23 -2.80
N GLN A 251 -1.86 6.62 -3.89
CA GLN A 251 -2.71 5.91 -4.85
C GLN A 251 -3.37 4.70 -4.19
N ALA A 252 -4.60 4.36 -4.62
CA ALA A 252 -5.32 3.20 -4.10
C ALA A 252 -5.18 1.94 -4.98
N ALA A 253 -4.57 2.04 -6.17
CA ALA A 253 -4.37 0.89 -7.04
C ALA A 253 -3.13 1.00 -7.93
N ILE A 254 -2.63 -0.17 -8.35
CA ILE A 254 -1.54 -0.33 -9.31
C ILE A 254 -1.79 -1.55 -10.19
N LEU A 255 -1.55 -1.41 -11.50
CA LEU A 255 -1.62 -2.50 -12.48
C LEU A 255 -0.23 -3.07 -12.74
N ALA A 256 -0.04 -4.34 -12.40
CA ALA A 256 1.12 -5.14 -12.78
C ALA A 256 0.86 -5.81 -14.14
N VAL A 257 1.76 -5.62 -15.09
CA VAL A 257 1.64 -6.12 -16.47
C VAL A 257 2.71 -7.17 -16.74
N GLY A 258 2.27 -8.39 -17.04
CA GLY A 258 3.14 -9.50 -17.42
C GLY A 258 3.51 -9.50 -18.90
N GLY A 259 4.26 -10.49 -19.31
CA GLY A 259 4.66 -10.74 -20.71
C GLY A 259 3.50 -11.23 -21.57
N THR A 260 3.69 -11.11 -22.87
CA THR A 260 2.80 -11.73 -23.84
C THR A 260 3.17 -13.20 -24.03
N SER A 261 2.19 -14.08 -23.89
CA SER A 261 2.32 -15.52 -24.13
C SER A 261 1.33 -15.99 -25.21
N SER A 262 1.74 -16.96 -26.01
CA SER A 262 0.85 -17.63 -26.96
C SER A 262 0.09 -18.74 -26.26
N GLN A 263 -1.20 -18.79 -26.47
CA GLN A 263 -2.09 -19.85 -25.97
C GLN A 263 -2.95 -20.39 -27.09
N LEU A 264 -3.16 -21.70 -27.09
CA LEU A 264 -4.11 -22.31 -28.01
C LEU A 264 -5.53 -22.08 -27.46
N GLY A 265 -6.37 -21.44 -28.27
CA GLY A 265 -7.78 -21.19 -28.00
C GLY A 265 -8.66 -21.85 -29.03
N LYS A 266 -9.96 -21.94 -28.74
CA LYS A 266 -10.97 -22.42 -29.70
C LYS A 266 -11.78 -21.22 -30.20
N GLN A 267 -11.86 -21.04 -31.53
CA GLN A 267 -12.69 -20.05 -32.19
C GLN A 267 -13.64 -20.78 -33.17
N GLY A 268 -14.91 -20.92 -32.79
CA GLY A 268 -15.82 -21.82 -33.45
C GLY A 268 -15.36 -23.28 -33.30
N ASP A 269 -15.11 -23.98 -34.42
CA ASP A 269 -14.58 -25.36 -34.44
C ASP A 269 -13.08 -25.42 -34.72
N GLU A 270 -12.42 -24.29 -34.91
CA GLU A 270 -10.99 -24.23 -35.19
C GLU A 270 -10.18 -23.98 -33.92
N ILE A 271 -8.98 -24.57 -33.84
CA ILE A 271 -7.98 -24.27 -32.83
C ILE A 271 -7.13 -23.13 -33.38
N VAL A 272 -7.13 -22.02 -32.70
CA VAL A 272 -6.37 -20.82 -33.07
C VAL A 272 -5.33 -20.50 -32.00
N GLU A 273 -4.19 -20.00 -32.43
CA GLU A 273 -3.21 -19.41 -31.53
C GLU A 273 -3.62 -17.98 -31.20
N THR A 274 -3.77 -17.67 -29.93
CA THR A 274 -4.11 -16.34 -29.41
C THR A 274 -2.99 -15.82 -28.53
N LYS A 275 -2.62 -14.56 -28.67
CA LYS A 275 -1.67 -13.90 -27.76
C LYS A 275 -2.42 -13.31 -26.58
N THR A 276 -1.98 -13.68 -25.41
CA THR A 276 -2.56 -13.21 -24.15
C THR A 276 -1.50 -12.54 -23.28
N MET A 277 -1.92 -11.60 -22.45
CA MET A 277 -1.09 -10.90 -21.49
C MET A 277 -1.82 -10.94 -20.14
N ARG A 278 -1.14 -11.42 -19.10
CA ARG A 278 -1.71 -11.39 -17.74
C ARG A 278 -1.45 -10.05 -17.09
N VAL A 279 -2.51 -9.48 -16.54
CA VAL A 279 -2.45 -8.28 -15.72
C VAL A 279 -2.98 -8.59 -14.33
N THR A 280 -2.35 -7.98 -13.32
CA THR A 280 -2.81 -8.10 -11.93
C THR A 280 -3.01 -6.69 -11.36
N LEU A 281 -4.23 -6.40 -10.95
CA LEU A 281 -4.60 -5.18 -10.27
C LEU A 281 -4.43 -5.40 -8.76
N SER A 282 -3.56 -4.63 -8.12
CA SER A 282 -3.46 -4.55 -6.66
C SER A 282 -4.28 -3.36 -6.20
N CYS A 283 -5.20 -3.56 -5.24
CA CYS A 283 -6.11 -2.54 -4.73
C CYS A 283 -6.02 -2.42 -3.21
N ASP A 284 -6.18 -1.20 -2.70
CA ASP A 284 -6.42 -0.91 -1.29
C ASP A 284 -7.89 -1.16 -0.95
N HIS A 285 -8.17 -2.21 -0.16
CA HIS A 285 -9.55 -2.63 0.15
C HIS A 285 -10.31 -1.64 1.04
N ARG A 286 -9.66 -0.58 1.54
CA ARG A 286 -10.33 0.51 2.25
C ARG A 286 -11.07 1.47 1.31
N ALA A 287 -10.63 1.54 0.04
CA ALA A 287 -11.14 2.48 -0.95
C ALA A 287 -11.80 1.80 -2.15
N ILE A 288 -11.41 0.57 -2.48
CA ILE A 288 -11.85 -0.17 -3.67
C ILE A 288 -12.35 -1.54 -3.27
N ASP A 289 -13.57 -1.90 -3.70
CA ASP A 289 -14.15 -3.21 -3.50
C ASP A 289 -13.81 -4.18 -4.64
N GLY A 290 -13.91 -5.49 -4.38
CA GLY A 290 -13.60 -6.53 -5.36
C GLY A 290 -14.43 -6.44 -6.65
N ALA A 291 -15.71 -6.10 -6.55
CA ALA A 291 -16.59 -5.93 -7.71
C ALA A 291 -16.17 -4.72 -8.57
N VAL A 292 -15.78 -3.62 -7.94
CA VAL A 292 -15.29 -2.40 -8.60
C VAL A 292 -13.99 -2.68 -9.36
N GLY A 293 -13.02 -3.33 -8.70
CA GLY A 293 -11.76 -3.72 -9.35
C GLY A 293 -11.96 -4.70 -10.51
N ALA A 294 -12.90 -5.65 -10.37
CA ALA A 294 -13.25 -6.60 -11.44
C ALA A 294 -13.91 -5.88 -12.64
N ASN A 295 -14.79 -4.90 -12.38
CA ASN A 295 -15.39 -4.08 -13.41
C ASN A 295 -14.34 -3.27 -14.18
N PHE A 296 -13.38 -2.65 -13.47
CA PHE A 296 -12.26 -1.95 -14.10
C PHE A 296 -11.46 -2.86 -15.04
N LEU A 297 -11.11 -4.08 -14.60
CA LEU A 297 -10.40 -5.02 -15.45
C LEU A 297 -11.23 -5.47 -16.66
N SER A 298 -12.56 -5.58 -16.52
CA SER A 298 -13.45 -5.89 -17.64
C SER A 298 -13.48 -4.76 -18.67
N VAL A 299 -13.58 -3.50 -18.23
CA VAL A 299 -13.52 -2.32 -19.10
C VAL A 299 -12.14 -2.20 -19.76
N LEU A 300 -11.06 -2.41 -19.01
CA LEU A 300 -9.70 -2.44 -19.57
C LEU A 300 -9.54 -3.50 -20.67
N ARG A 301 -10.10 -4.71 -20.44
CA ARG A 301 -10.11 -5.79 -21.46
C ARG A 301 -10.83 -5.33 -22.73
N ASP A 302 -11.92 -4.63 -22.61
CA ASP A 302 -12.69 -4.13 -23.76
C ASP A 302 -11.89 -3.11 -24.58
N TYR A 303 -11.17 -2.17 -23.93
CA TYR A 303 -10.25 -1.24 -24.61
C TYR A 303 -9.08 -1.97 -25.29
N VAL A 304 -8.52 -2.97 -24.65
CA VAL A 304 -7.43 -3.77 -25.23
C VAL A 304 -7.91 -4.61 -26.42
N SER A 305 -9.12 -5.15 -26.36
CA SER A 305 -9.72 -5.97 -27.44
C SER A 305 -10.25 -5.14 -28.60
N LYS A 306 -10.59 -3.85 -28.34
CA LYS A 306 -11.14 -2.90 -29.33
C LYS A 306 -10.27 -1.64 -29.38
N PRO A 307 -8.99 -1.74 -29.79
CA PRO A 307 -8.00 -0.68 -29.61
C PRO A 307 -8.28 0.61 -30.42
N LEU A 308 -9.20 0.60 -31.37
CA LEU A 308 -9.67 1.81 -32.04
C LEU A 308 -10.29 2.82 -31.03
N LEU A 309 -10.89 2.34 -29.94
CA LEU A 309 -11.43 3.19 -28.89
C LEU A 309 -10.34 4.03 -28.18
N LEU A 310 -9.08 3.61 -28.24
CA LEU A 310 -7.96 4.35 -27.65
C LEU A 310 -7.63 5.65 -28.38
N SER A 311 -8.10 5.79 -29.63
CA SER A 311 -7.86 6.97 -30.48
C SER A 311 -9.06 7.95 -30.51
N LEU A 312 -10.13 7.62 -29.82
CA LEU A 312 -11.27 8.50 -29.61
C LEU A 312 -11.06 9.35 -28.34
#